data_51159f549ad0567b77fcdb44e45e9cdf
#
_entry.id   51159f549ad0567b77fcdb44e45e9cdf
#
_cell.length_a   1.000
_cell.length_b   1.000
_cell.length_c   1.000
_cell.angle_alpha   90.00
_cell.angle_beta   90.00
_cell.angle_gamma   90.00
#
_symmetry.space_group_name_H-M   'P 1'
#
loop_
_entity.id
_entity.type
_entity.pdbx_description
1 polymer ?
#
loop_
_entity_poly.entity_id
_entity_poly.type
_entity_poly.pdbx_seq_one_letter_code
_entity_poly.pdbx_strand_id
1 'polypeptide(L)'
;MADEKMIDRAEHVLYKTYNRFPVVFDHGKGITLWDTEGNEYLDFGAGIAVMGLGYCDEEYTNAVKAQMDKLTHISNLFYNQPSISAGEKLLKVSGMDKVFFTNSGTEAIEGALKIAKRYHYNKLHETMGDGCDGCEEKEVDMTGEIIAMNHSFHGRSIGALSVTGNAHYRTPFNP
;
A
#
# COMPACT_ATOMS: atom_id res chain seq x y z
N MET A 1 -29.94 -20.07 -1.72
CA MET A 1 -28.77 -20.80 -2.21
C MET A 1 -27.61 -20.61 -1.24
N ALA A 2 -26.47 -21.33 -1.37
CA ALA A 2 -25.38 -21.22 -0.38
C ALA A 2 -24.77 -19.81 -0.39
N ASP A 3 -24.61 -19.22 -1.56
CA ASP A 3 -24.06 -17.87 -1.77
C ASP A 3 -24.90 -16.77 -1.12
N GLU A 4 -26.21 -16.81 -1.27
CA GLU A 4 -27.11 -15.83 -0.65
C GLU A 4 -26.96 -15.78 0.87
N LYS A 5 -26.86 -16.96 1.51
CA LYS A 5 -26.63 -17.03 2.98
C LYS A 5 -25.25 -16.49 3.36
N MET A 6 -24.25 -16.68 2.51
CA MET A 6 -22.89 -16.19 2.79
C MET A 6 -22.80 -14.69 2.59
N ILE A 7 -23.45 -14.16 1.55
CA ILE A 7 -23.57 -12.72 1.30
C ILE A 7 -24.34 -12.05 2.44
N ASP A 8 -25.47 -12.61 2.87
CA ASP A 8 -26.24 -12.08 4.00
C ASP A 8 -25.42 -12.02 5.28
N ARG A 9 -24.65 -13.08 5.59
CA ARG A 9 -23.71 -13.07 6.73
C ARG A 9 -22.62 -12.01 6.56
N ALA A 10 -22.08 -11.82 5.36
CA ALA A 10 -21.06 -10.81 5.11
C ALA A 10 -21.59 -9.40 5.30
N GLU A 11 -22.82 -9.10 4.86
CA GLU A 11 -23.47 -7.79 5.08
C GLU A 11 -23.74 -7.49 6.55
N HIS A 12 -23.87 -8.53 7.41
CA HIS A 12 -24.03 -8.35 8.85
C HIS A 12 -22.72 -8.10 9.60
N VAL A 13 -21.58 -8.66 9.12
CA VAL A 13 -20.32 -8.62 9.87
C VAL A 13 -19.27 -7.69 9.27
N LEU A 14 -19.37 -7.36 7.98
CA LEU A 14 -18.41 -6.49 7.30
C LEU A 14 -18.95 -5.06 7.20
N TYR A 15 -18.11 -4.09 7.58
CA TYR A 15 -18.48 -2.70 7.40
C TYR A 15 -18.67 -2.37 5.91
N LYS A 16 -19.75 -1.66 5.57
CA LYS A 16 -20.16 -1.37 4.19
C LYS A 16 -19.33 -0.24 3.58
N THR A 17 -18.07 -0.49 3.29
CA THR A 17 -17.16 0.46 2.62
C THR A 17 -17.09 0.27 1.10
N TYR A 18 -17.58 -0.86 0.59
CA TYR A 18 -17.55 -1.21 -0.83
C TYR A 18 -18.91 -1.71 -1.31
N ASN A 19 -19.24 -1.42 -2.57
CA ASN A 19 -20.34 -2.06 -3.27
C ASN A 19 -19.82 -3.36 -3.89
N ARG A 20 -20.03 -4.49 -3.22
CA ARG A 20 -19.56 -5.79 -3.68
C ARG A 20 -20.49 -6.37 -4.74
N PHE A 21 -19.92 -7.05 -5.73
CA PHE A 21 -20.71 -7.90 -6.64
C PHE A 21 -21.21 -9.14 -5.88
N PRO A 22 -22.41 -9.63 -6.17
CA PRO A 22 -23.01 -10.75 -5.42
C PRO A 22 -22.47 -12.11 -5.91
N VAL A 23 -21.16 -12.29 -5.83
CA VAL A 23 -20.44 -13.52 -6.18
C VAL A 23 -19.53 -13.89 -5.03
N VAL A 24 -19.49 -15.17 -4.67
CA VAL A 24 -18.61 -15.71 -3.65
C VAL A 24 -17.60 -16.64 -4.31
N PHE A 25 -16.39 -16.13 -4.53
CA PHE A 25 -15.30 -16.94 -5.08
C PHE A 25 -14.76 -17.93 -4.05
N ASP A 26 -14.49 -19.16 -4.49
CA ASP A 26 -13.95 -20.24 -3.67
C ASP A 26 -12.46 -20.47 -3.94
N HIS A 27 -12.09 -20.62 -5.21
CA HIS A 27 -10.71 -20.90 -5.60
C HIS A 27 -10.36 -20.29 -6.97
N GLY A 28 -9.06 -20.31 -7.30
CA GLY A 28 -8.56 -19.84 -8.57
C GLY A 28 -7.30 -20.57 -9.02
N LYS A 29 -7.06 -20.60 -10.34
CA LYS A 29 -5.82 -21.11 -10.94
C LYS A 29 -5.48 -20.32 -12.22
N GLY A 30 -4.27 -19.81 -12.29
CA GLY A 30 -3.86 -18.95 -13.41
C GLY A 30 -4.75 -17.71 -13.47
N ILE A 31 -5.51 -17.53 -14.53
CA ILE A 31 -6.44 -16.41 -14.71
C ILE A 31 -7.91 -16.79 -14.45
N THR A 32 -8.17 -18.02 -14.05
CA THR A 32 -9.52 -18.53 -13.85
C THR A 32 -9.90 -18.54 -12.37
N LEU A 33 -11.10 -18.09 -12.06
CA LEU A 33 -11.73 -18.16 -10.75
C LEU A 33 -12.97 -19.03 -10.81
N TRP A 34 -13.29 -19.70 -9.73
CA TRP A 34 -14.53 -20.43 -9.54
C TRP A 34 -15.25 -19.93 -8.30
N ASP A 35 -16.56 -19.78 -8.42
CA ASP A 35 -17.41 -19.48 -7.29
C ASP A 35 -17.78 -20.74 -6.49
N THR A 36 -18.47 -20.58 -5.37
CA THR A 36 -18.91 -21.68 -4.51
C THR A 36 -19.99 -22.54 -5.15
N GLU A 37 -20.59 -22.13 -6.26
CA GLU A 37 -21.55 -22.90 -7.07
C GLU A 37 -20.88 -23.64 -8.22
N GLY A 38 -19.56 -23.43 -8.44
CA GLY A 38 -18.77 -24.07 -9.48
C GLY A 38 -18.80 -23.35 -10.84
N ASN A 39 -19.34 -22.15 -10.89
CA ASN A 39 -19.29 -21.34 -12.11
C ASN A 39 -17.86 -20.82 -12.34
N GLU A 40 -17.45 -20.82 -13.60
CA GLU A 40 -16.11 -20.39 -14.03
C GLU A 40 -16.12 -18.94 -14.52
N TYR A 41 -15.10 -18.18 -14.12
CA TYR A 41 -14.90 -16.77 -14.49
C TYR A 41 -13.47 -16.55 -14.95
N LEU A 42 -13.30 -15.78 -16.03
CA LEU A 42 -11.99 -15.27 -16.42
C LEU A 42 -11.75 -13.93 -15.70
N ASP A 43 -10.68 -13.87 -14.92
CA ASP A 43 -10.33 -12.67 -14.15
C ASP A 43 -9.41 -11.73 -14.95
N PHE A 44 -10.01 -10.72 -15.58
CA PHE A 44 -9.30 -9.61 -16.20
C PHE A 44 -9.03 -8.43 -15.22
N GLY A 45 -9.55 -8.49 -14.01
CA GLY A 45 -9.36 -7.50 -12.96
C GLY A 45 -8.07 -7.71 -12.17
N ALA A 46 -7.60 -8.97 -12.11
CA ALA A 46 -6.38 -9.40 -11.43
C ALA A 46 -6.20 -8.80 -10.02
N GLY A 47 -7.30 -8.74 -9.23
CA GLY A 47 -7.27 -8.13 -7.89
C GLY A 47 -6.91 -6.64 -7.90
N ILE A 48 -7.33 -5.90 -8.94
CA ILE A 48 -6.89 -4.52 -9.26
C ILE A 48 -5.39 -4.50 -9.61
N ALA A 49 -5.01 -5.34 -10.59
CA ALA A 49 -3.67 -5.47 -11.18
C ALA A 49 -2.55 -5.91 -10.21
N VAL A 50 -2.88 -6.62 -9.13
CA VAL A 50 -1.87 -7.11 -8.16
C VAL A 50 -1.56 -8.61 -8.30
N MET A 51 -2.38 -9.37 -9.03
CA MET A 51 -2.21 -10.80 -9.28
C MET A 51 -1.42 -11.07 -10.57
N GLY A 52 -0.26 -10.44 -10.72
CA GLY A 52 0.56 -10.51 -11.93
C GLY A 52 1.06 -11.91 -12.32
N LEU A 53 1.16 -12.84 -11.36
CA LEU A 53 1.52 -14.25 -11.58
C LEU A 53 0.29 -15.15 -11.80
N GLY A 54 -0.92 -14.61 -11.63
CA GLY A 54 -2.14 -15.38 -11.56
C GLY A 54 -2.35 -16.09 -10.22
N TYR A 55 -3.47 -16.83 -10.14
CA TYR A 55 -3.86 -17.55 -8.93
C TYR A 55 -3.09 -18.87 -8.80
N CYS A 56 -2.65 -19.18 -7.60
CA CYS A 56 -2.01 -20.45 -7.24
C CYS A 56 -0.81 -20.81 -8.13
N ASP A 57 0.01 -19.82 -8.52
CA ASP A 57 1.31 -20.08 -9.14
C ASP A 57 2.14 -21.00 -8.24
N GLU A 58 2.66 -22.09 -8.80
CA GLU A 58 3.29 -23.14 -8.02
C GLU A 58 4.64 -22.68 -7.44
N GLU A 59 5.46 -22.00 -8.22
CA GLU A 59 6.77 -21.53 -7.77
C GLU A 59 6.63 -20.50 -6.65
N TYR A 60 5.76 -19.51 -6.83
CA TYR A 60 5.44 -18.52 -5.81
C TYR A 60 4.89 -19.15 -4.54
N THR A 61 3.92 -20.04 -4.67
CA THR A 61 3.26 -20.69 -3.53
C THR A 61 4.25 -21.53 -2.71
N ASN A 62 5.12 -22.28 -3.39
CA ASN A 62 6.14 -23.10 -2.73
C ASN A 62 7.21 -22.24 -2.04
N ALA A 63 7.64 -21.12 -2.67
CA ALA A 63 8.58 -20.20 -2.06
C ALA A 63 8.01 -19.57 -0.77
N VAL A 64 6.73 -19.15 -0.79
CA VAL A 64 6.06 -18.60 0.39
C VAL A 64 5.94 -19.64 1.50
N LYS A 65 5.49 -20.85 1.19
CA LYS A 65 5.41 -21.96 2.17
C LYS A 65 6.77 -22.25 2.82
N ALA A 66 7.81 -22.38 2.00
CA ALA A 66 9.17 -22.64 2.49
C ALA A 66 9.71 -21.52 3.39
N GLN A 67 9.34 -20.26 3.12
CA GLN A 67 9.73 -19.14 3.98
C GLN A 67 8.92 -19.12 5.29
N MET A 68 7.64 -19.47 5.24
CA MET A 68 6.79 -19.57 6.45
C MET A 68 7.31 -20.63 7.41
N ASP A 69 7.86 -21.73 6.91
CA ASP A 69 8.48 -22.79 7.73
C ASP A 69 9.79 -22.33 8.41
N LYS A 70 10.41 -21.25 7.93
CA LYS A 70 11.66 -20.71 8.50
C LYS A 70 11.41 -19.55 9.44
N LEU A 71 10.75 -18.51 8.95
CA LEU A 71 10.53 -17.26 9.68
C LEU A 71 9.43 -16.46 9.02
N THR A 72 8.29 -16.31 9.69
CA THR A 72 7.12 -15.59 9.18
C THR A 72 7.21 -14.08 9.39
N HIS A 73 7.78 -13.66 10.52
CA HIS A 73 7.89 -12.24 10.89
C HIS A 73 9.08 -11.99 11.81
N ILE A 74 9.67 -10.82 11.64
CA ILE A 74 10.61 -10.22 12.58
C ILE A 74 10.49 -8.70 12.49
N SER A 75 10.66 -8.00 13.64
CA SER A 75 10.65 -6.55 13.68
C SER A 75 11.75 -5.93 12.79
N ASN A 76 11.47 -4.74 12.26
CA ASN A 76 12.46 -3.91 11.54
C ASN A 76 13.67 -3.49 12.41
N LEU A 77 13.68 -3.85 13.68
CA LEU A 77 14.88 -3.73 14.55
C LEU A 77 15.95 -4.75 14.19
N PHE A 78 15.64 -5.74 13.37
CA PHE A 78 16.56 -6.81 12.97
C PHE A 78 16.58 -6.95 11.45
N TYR A 79 17.64 -7.54 10.93
CA TYR A 79 17.79 -7.82 9.51
C TYR A 79 17.25 -9.22 9.15
N ASN A 80 16.73 -9.36 7.93
CA ASN A 80 16.34 -10.65 7.38
C ASN A 80 16.72 -10.76 5.90
N GLN A 81 17.08 -11.95 5.47
CA GLN A 81 17.57 -12.20 4.12
C GLN A 81 16.53 -11.90 3.03
N PRO A 82 15.25 -12.29 3.14
CA PRO A 82 14.26 -12.00 2.09
C PRO A 82 14.12 -10.51 1.78
N SER A 83 14.04 -9.64 2.79
CA SER A 83 13.92 -8.20 2.58
C SER A 83 15.16 -7.60 1.92
N ILE A 84 16.37 -8.05 2.32
CA ILE A 84 17.62 -7.59 1.72
C ILE A 84 17.66 -7.99 0.25
N SER A 85 17.43 -9.26 -0.07
CA SER A 85 17.47 -9.77 -1.44
C SER A 85 16.40 -9.12 -2.34
N ALA A 86 15.20 -8.87 -1.81
CA ALA A 86 14.16 -8.14 -2.54
C ALA A 86 14.58 -6.69 -2.81
N GLY A 87 15.17 -6.02 -1.82
CA GLY A 87 15.71 -4.67 -1.97
C GLY A 87 16.78 -4.60 -3.06
N GLU A 88 17.78 -5.47 -3.02
CA GLU A 88 18.85 -5.53 -4.02
C GLU A 88 18.31 -5.71 -5.44
N LYS A 89 17.33 -6.59 -5.63
CA LYS A 89 16.68 -6.81 -6.93
C LYS A 89 15.94 -5.56 -7.42
N LEU A 90 15.18 -4.91 -6.53
CA LEU A 90 14.44 -3.70 -6.88
C LEU A 90 15.38 -2.53 -7.23
N LEU A 91 16.45 -2.31 -6.48
CA LEU A 91 17.42 -1.26 -6.76
C LEU A 91 18.10 -1.47 -8.12
N LYS A 92 18.42 -2.71 -8.45
CA LYS A 92 19.05 -3.06 -9.75
C LYS A 92 18.17 -2.69 -10.96
N VAL A 93 16.85 -2.80 -10.85
CA VAL A 93 15.92 -2.54 -11.97
C VAL A 93 15.31 -1.13 -11.93
N SER A 94 15.27 -0.48 -10.77
CA SER A 94 14.69 0.86 -10.63
C SER A 94 15.67 1.99 -10.83
N GLY A 95 16.98 1.74 -10.68
CA GLY A 95 18.01 2.78 -10.68
C GLY A 95 17.98 3.69 -9.44
N MET A 96 17.27 3.31 -8.39
CA MET A 96 17.21 4.04 -7.13
C MET A 96 18.30 3.56 -6.16
N ASP A 97 18.60 4.35 -5.13
CA ASP A 97 19.67 4.05 -4.17
C ASP A 97 19.17 3.29 -2.93
N LYS A 98 17.91 3.46 -2.57
CA LYS A 98 17.31 2.88 -1.37
C LYS A 98 15.86 2.48 -1.61
N VAL A 99 15.39 1.51 -0.84
CA VAL A 99 13.99 1.07 -0.83
C VAL A 99 13.43 1.09 0.59
N PHE A 100 12.18 1.48 0.69
CA PHE A 100 11.39 1.39 1.92
C PHE A 100 10.16 0.52 1.65
N PHE A 101 10.07 -0.62 2.32
CA PHE A 101 8.94 -1.54 2.19
C PHE A 101 7.81 -1.14 3.12
N THR A 102 6.60 -1.17 2.61
CA THR A 102 5.35 -0.91 3.32
C THR A 102 4.32 -2.00 3.01
N ASN A 103 3.21 -2.03 3.73
CA ASN A 103 2.17 -3.06 3.53
C ASN A 103 1.19 -2.70 2.41
N SER A 104 1.19 -1.47 1.95
CA SER A 104 0.24 -1.00 0.93
C SER A 104 0.76 0.23 0.18
N GLY A 105 0.18 0.49 -0.99
CA GLY A 105 0.48 1.71 -1.76
C GLY A 105 0.13 2.99 -1.00
N THR A 106 -0.94 3.00 -0.21
CA THR A 106 -1.29 4.17 0.62
C THR A 106 -0.22 4.45 1.68
N GLU A 107 0.32 3.41 2.33
CA GLU A 107 1.44 3.58 3.28
C GLU A 107 2.72 4.04 2.59
N ALA A 108 2.98 3.59 1.36
CA ALA A 108 4.10 4.06 0.57
C ALA A 108 3.99 5.57 0.29
N ILE A 109 2.81 6.06 -0.05
CA ILE A 109 2.55 7.50 -0.23
C ILE A 109 2.68 8.26 1.09
N GLU A 110 2.15 7.74 2.20
CA GLU A 110 2.37 8.34 3.53
C GLU A 110 3.87 8.46 3.86
N GLY A 111 4.64 7.41 3.58
CA GLY A 111 6.09 7.41 3.71
C GLY A 111 6.75 8.48 2.84
N ALA A 112 6.35 8.59 1.56
CA ALA A 112 6.88 9.57 0.62
C ALA A 112 6.59 11.02 1.08
N LEU A 113 5.37 11.30 1.54
CA LEU A 113 4.98 12.61 2.09
C LEU A 113 5.83 12.97 3.32
N LYS A 114 6.04 12.01 4.22
CA LYS A 114 6.88 12.22 5.41
C LYS A 114 8.35 12.45 5.06
N ILE A 115 8.89 11.69 4.11
CA ILE A 115 10.27 11.86 3.62
C ILE A 115 10.44 13.25 3.00
N ALA A 116 9.52 13.67 2.13
CA ALA A 116 9.56 14.99 1.50
C ALA A 116 9.52 16.12 2.54
N LYS A 117 8.60 16.05 3.51
CA LYS A 117 8.51 17.02 4.61
C LYS A 117 9.78 17.03 5.48
N ARG A 118 10.32 15.86 5.82
CA ARG A 118 11.55 15.77 6.62
C ARG A 118 12.76 16.32 5.88
N TYR A 119 12.85 16.05 4.58
CA TYR A 119 13.91 16.61 3.74
C TYR A 119 13.83 18.14 3.71
N HIS A 120 12.64 18.70 3.49
CA HIS A 120 12.44 20.16 3.51
C HIS A 120 12.81 20.76 4.87
N TYR A 121 12.34 20.17 5.96
CA TYR A 121 12.70 20.58 7.32
C TYR A 121 14.21 20.61 7.51
N ASN A 122 14.92 19.55 7.15
CA ASN A 122 16.38 19.48 7.32
C ASN A 122 17.08 20.58 6.48
N LYS A 123 16.64 20.80 5.24
CA LYS A 123 17.19 21.85 4.38
C LYS A 123 17.02 23.26 4.95
N LEU A 124 15.87 23.55 5.53
CA LEU A 124 15.64 24.83 6.20
C LEU A 124 16.58 25.01 7.39
N HIS A 125 16.75 23.98 8.21
CA HIS A 125 17.66 24.04 9.36
C HIS A 125 19.13 24.15 8.95
N GLU A 126 19.57 23.46 7.90
CA GLU A 126 20.94 23.61 7.35
C GLU A 126 21.19 25.04 6.89
N THR A 127 20.21 25.73 6.29
CA THR A 127 20.36 27.11 5.79
C THR A 127 20.30 28.15 6.90
N MET A 128 19.63 27.85 8.02
CA MET A 128 19.53 28.77 9.16
C MET A 128 20.77 28.75 10.09
N GLY A 129 21.66 27.74 9.91
CA GLY A 129 22.86 27.54 10.74
C GLY A 129 22.55 27.04 12.15
N ASP A 130 23.45 26.23 12.71
CA ASP A 130 23.41 25.74 14.13
C ASP A 130 23.69 26.88 15.14
N GLY A 131 23.25 28.08 14.86
CA GLY A 131 23.60 29.24 15.65
C GLY A 131 22.48 29.76 16.52
N CYS A 132 22.23 29.14 17.65
CA CYS A 132 21.92 29.87 18.90
C CYS A 132 21.65 28.89 20.05
N ASP A 133 22.64 28.66 20.92
CA ASP A 133 22.37 28.33 22.33
C ASP A 133 21.49 29.45 22.91
N GLY A 134 20.22 29.16 23.16
CA GLY A 134 19.28 30.08 23.80
C GLY A 134 18.28 30.85 22.89
N CYS A 135 18.18 30.56 21.59
CA CYS A 135 17.08 31.04 20.79
C CYS A 135 15.80 30.23 21.08
N GLU A 136 14.74 30.93 21.47
CA GLU A 136 13.37 30.38 21.42
C GLU A 136 13.19 29.69 20.07
N GLU A 137 12.58 28.49 20.05
CA GLU A 137 12.23 27.77 18.82
C GLU A 137 11.45 28.75 17.94
N LYS A 138 12.13 29.39 16.99
CA LYS A 138 11.42 30.15 15.98
C LYS A 138 10.53 29.17 15.25
N GLU A 139 9.25 29.43 15.24
CA GLU A 139 8.27 28.71 14.46
C GLU A 139 8.79 28.68 13.01
N VAL A 140 9.43 27.55 12.63
CA VAL A 140 9.93 27.37 11.27
C VAL A 140 8.71 27.22 10.39
N ASP A 141 8.52 28.12 9.46
CA ASP A 141 7.47 28.00 8.47
C ASP A 141 7.62 26.68 7.67
N MET A 142 6.87 25.68 8.07
CA MET A 142 6.86 24.33 7.51
C MET A 142 5.94 24.22 6.28
N THR A 143 5.60 25.34 5.63
CA THR A 143 4.63 25.42 4.53
C THR A 143 5.15 24.90 3.18
N GLY A 144 6.08 23.96 3.18
CA GLY A 144 6.48 23.30 1.94
C GLY A 144 5.26 22.73 1.19
N GLU A 145 5.02 23.20 -0.02
CA GLU A 145 3.91 22.76 -0.85
C GLU A 145 4.19 21.40 -1.49
N ILE A 146 3.16 20.58 -1.60
CA ILE A 146 3.19 19.31 -2.31
C ILE A 146 2.27 19.41 -3.52
N ILE A 147 2.83 19.22 -4.71
CA ILE A 147 2.07 19.23 -5.96
C ILE A 147 1.63 17.82 -6.29
N ALA A 148 0.34 17.60 -6.47
CA ALA A 148 -0.26 16.34 -6.90
C ALA A 148 -0.97 16.51 -8.25
N MET A 149 -0.96 15.44 -9.05
CA MET A 149 -1.61 15.46 -10.36
C MET A 149 -3.13 15.38 -10.23
N ASN A 150 -3.84 16.09 -11.09
CA ASN A 150 -5.29 15.93 -11.25
C ASN A 150 -5.62 14.49 -11.65
N HIS A 151 -6.74 13.95 -11.15
CA HIS A 151 -7.21 12.59 -11.40
C HIS A 151 -6.29 11.48 -10.90
N SER A 152 -5.26 11.81 -10.12
CA SER A 152 -4.40 10.80 -9.48
C SER A 152 -5.13 10.04 -8.37
N PHE A 153 -4.67 8.82 -8.11
CA PHE A 153 -5.07 8.05 -6.95
C PHE A 153 -3.83 7.67 -6.14
N HIS A 154 -3.76 8.15 -4.90
CA HIS A 154 -2.62 7.92 -3.99
C HIS A 154 -2.97 7.08 -2.77
N GLY A 155 -4.23 6.83 -2.53
CA GLY A 155 -4.70 6.02 -1.41
C GLY A 155 -5.86 6.64 -0.65
N ARG A 156 -6.23 6.02 0.48
CA ARG A 156 -7.40 6.39 1.28
C ARG A 156 -7.10 6.72 2.74
N SER A 157 -5.85 6.61 3.20
CA SER A 157 -5.44 7.22 4.48
C SER A 157 -5.46 8.75 4.36
N ILE A 158 -5.56 9.45 5.46
CA ILE A 158 -5.78 10.92 5.44
C ILE A 158 -4.69 11.66 4.65
N GLY A 159 -3.40 11.34 4.86
CA GLY A 159 -2.31 11.98 4.12
C GLY A 159 -2.32 11.59 2.63
N ALA A 160 -2.44 10.31 2.29
CA ALA A 160 -2.52 9.88 0.89
C ALA A 160 -3.78 10.39 0.19
N LEU A 161 -4.89 10.50 0.92
CA LEU A 161 -6.15 11.05 0.41
C LEU A 161 -6.04 12.55 0.13
N SER A 162 -5.30 13.30 0.94
CA SER A 162 -5.11 14.76 0.75
C SER A 162 -4.47 15.11 -0.58
N VAL A 163 -3.63 14.22 -1.13
CA VAL A 163 -2.98 14.35 -2.45
C VAL A 163 -3.67 13.57 -3.56
N THR A 164 -4.75 12.83 -3.28
CA THR A 164 -5.56 12.15 -4.29
C THR A 164 -6.38 13.17 -5.10
N GLY A 165 -6.25 13.14 -6.43
CA GLY A 165 -6.83 14.14 -7.33
C GLY A 165 -8.37 14.06 -7.48
N ASN A 166 -9.00 12.95 -7.06
CA ASN A 166 -10.45 12.79 -7.16
C ASN A 166 -11.18 13.42 -5.97
N ALA A 167 -11.86 14.55 -6.21
CA ALA A 167 -12.61 15.29 -5.20
C ALA A 167 -13.73 14.47 -4.53
N HIS A 168 -14.37 13.55 -5.25
CA HIS A 168 -15.41 12.70 -4.68
C HIS A 168 -14.91 11.87 -3.48
N TYR A 169 -13.66 11.38 -3.55
CA TYR A 169 -13.05 10.64 -2.45
C TYR A 169 -12.52 11.56 -1.35
N ARG A 170 -12.01 12.74 -1.71
CA ARG A 170 -11.29 13.64 -0.80
C ARG A 170 -12.21 14.55 0.00
N THR A 171 -13.20 15.16 -0.64
CA THR A 171 -14.01 16.26 -0.06
C THR A 171 -14.63 15.91 1.30
N PRO A 172 -15.19 14.71 1.54
CA PRO A 172 -15.78 14.38 2.85
C PRO A 172 -14.77 14.31 4.00
N PHE A 173 -13.47 14.28 3.71
CA PHE A 173 -12.37 14.06 4.67
C PHE A 173 -11.33 15.18 4.64
N ASN A 174 -11.58 16.29 3.94
CA ASN A 174 -10.70 17.44 3.98
C ASN A 174 -10.63 17.97 5.41
N PRO A 175 -9.41 18.28 5.92
CA PRO A 175 -9.25 18.95 7.19
C PRO A 175 -9.75 20.40 7.14
#